data_dc9c4d6819e2a594eb47364eeef3b7a9
#
_entry.id   dc9c4d6819e2a594eb47364eeef3b7a9
#
_cell.length_a   1.000
_cell.length_b   1.000
_cell.length_c   1.000
_cell.angle_alpha   90.00
_cell.angle_beta   90.00
_cell.angle_gamma   90.00
#
_symmetry.space_group_name_H-M   'P 1'
#
loop_
_entity.id
_entity.type
_entity.pdbx_description
1 polymer ?
#
loop_
_entity_poly.entity_id
_entity_poly.type
_entity_poly.pdbx_seq_one_letter_code
_entity_poly.pdbx_strand_id
1 'polypeptide(L)'
;MSKSDLRIQHMRAGDLLRTGCVNLWRRKTRTILTALSMTVGVMCIVVLISVGIGYGRSYEESVASMGSLTKIDVTPQTKMNDSQKSALLNDKAVNSFKGIDGVEAVTPVEQSTGYLKSGNYIAIAKLYGIDLSTAESFLLTPVEGTMPEEGLRLHPELMVTDDLAKSFADPNRNWEDAVDADGNPLVDPLSSPIKLTFDYNTLNGEQTADKEGR
;
A
#
# COMPACT_ATOMS: atom_id res chain seq x y z
N MET A 1 -55.02 6.77 -75.33
CA MET A 1 -53.79 6.72 -74.64
C MET A 1 -54.11 6.87 -73.14
N SER A 2 -54.20 5.74 -72.43
CA SER A 2 -54.51 5.73 -70.97
C SER A 2 -53.25 5.94 -70.14
N LYS A 3 -53.28 7.00 -69.37
CA LYS A 3 -52.22 7.26 -68.30
C LYS A 3 -52.53 6.35 -67.15
N SER A 4 -51.74 5.28 -67.01
CA SER A 4 -51.73 4.45 -65.83
C SER A 4 -51.14 5.23 -64.68
N ASP A 5 -51.97 5.61 -63.72
CA ASP A 5 -51.56 6.18 -62.41
C ASP A 5 -50.74 5.14 -61.64
N LEU A 6 -49.45 5.33 -61.68
CA LEU A 6 -48.52 4.67 -60.73
C LEU A 6 -48.76 5.21 -59.30
N ARG A 7 -49.71 4.58 -58.60
CA ARG A 7 -49.87 4.78 -57.19
C ARG A 7 -48.59 4.26 -56.49
N ILE A 8 -47.68 5.17 -56.08
CA ILE A 8 -46.63 4.86 -55.22
C ILE A 8 -47.24 4.57 -53.82
N GLN A 9 -47.44 3.28 -53.54
CA GLN A 9 -47.84 2.88 -52.18
C GLN A 9 -46.68 3.18 -51.22
N HIS A 10 -46.86 4.20 -50.38
CA HIS A 10 -45.98 4.43 -49.25
C HIS A 10 -46.09 3.24 -48.28
N MET A 11 -45.08 2.35 -48.28
CA MET A 11 -44.96 1.29 -47.26
C MET A 11 -44.86 1.93 -45.90
N ARG A 12 -45.73 1.52 -45.00
CA ARG A 12 -45.66 1.96 -43.58
C ARG A 12 -44.39 1.41 -42.96
N ALA A 13 -43.73 2.20 -42.13
CA ALA A 13 -42.48 1.80 -41.42
C ALA A 13 -42.64 0.47 -40.65
N GLY A 14 -43.87 0.17 -40.18
CA GLY A 14 -44.18 -1.13 -39.55
C GLY A 14 -44.10 -2.33 -40.48
N ASP A 15 -44.48 -2.19 -41.77
CA ASP A 15 -44.40 -3.27 -42.75
C ASP A 15 -42.96 -3.54 -43.15
N LEU A 16 -42.14 -2.50 -43.25
CA LEU A 16 -40.69 -2.61 -43.47
C LEU A 16 -40.00 -3.36 -42.32
N LEU A 17 -40.28 -3.00 -41.08
CA LEU A 17 -39.73 -3.66 -39.89
C LEU A 17 -40.18 -5.13 -39.81
N ARG A 18 -41.48 -5.40 -40.06
CA ARG A 18 -42.03 -6.77 -40.06
C ARG A 18 -41.38 -7.65 -41.14
N THR A 19 -41.22 -7.13 -42.35
CA THR A 19 -40.56 -7.85 -43.44
C THR A 19 -39.09 -8.07 -43.17
N GLY A 20 -38.42 -7.09 -42.55
CA GLY A 20 -37.04 -7.22 -42.08
C GLY A 20 -36.87 -8.31 -41.03
N CYS A 21 -37.73 -8.33 -40.01
CA CYS A 21 -37.70 -9.36 -38.96
C CYS A 21 -37.97 -10.76 -39.49
N VAL A 22 -38.95 -10.93 -40.39
CA VAL A 22 -39.25 -12.23 -41.01
C VAL A 22 -38.06 -12.73 -41.83
N ASN A 23 -37.39 -11.86 -42.58
CA ASN A 23 -36.20 -12.24 -43.37
C ASN A 23 -35.03 -12.61 -42.50
N LEU A 24 -34.82 -11.92 -41.37
CA LEU A 24 -33.79 -12.26 -40.34
C LEU A 24 -34.08 -13.64 -39.73
N TRP A 25 -35.34 -13.93 -39.41
CA TRP A 25 -35.75 -15.22 -38.83
C TRP A 25 -35.59 -16.40 -39.81
N ARG A 26 -35.80 -16.16 -41.10
CA ARG A 26 -35.64 -17.18 -42.13
C ARG A 26 -34.20 -17.66 -42.31
N ARG A 27 -33.20 -16.82 -41.92
CA ARG A 27 -31.77 -17.15 -41.95
C ARG A 27 -31.14 -17.05 -40.56
N LYS A 28 -31.83 -17.61 -39.56
CA LYS A 28 -31.50 -17.51 -38.14
C LYS A 28 -30.05 -17.86 -37.79
N THR A 29 -29.48 -18.90 -38.35
CA THR A 29 -28.09 -19.31 -38.10
C THR A 29 -27.07 -18.25 -38.49
N ARG A 30 -27.23 -17.63 -39.68
CA ARG A 30 -26.32 -16.57 -40.12
C ARG A 30 -26.48 -15.31 -39.26
N THR A 31 -27.73 -14.94 -38.98
CA THR A 31 -28.02 -13.74 -38.16
C THR A 31 -27.50 -13.89 -36.74
N ILE A 32 -27.69 -15.05 -36.10
CA ILE A 32 -27.18 -15.34 -34.78
C ILE A 32 -25.65 -15.32 -34.79
N LEU A 33 -25.02 -15.93 -35.79
CA LEU A 33 -23.54 -15.97 -35.85
C LEU A 33 -22.92 -14.57 -36.01
N THR A 34 -23.52 -13.73 -36.88
CA THR A 34 -23.03 -12.35 -37.05
C THR A 34 -23.29 -11.50 -35.82
N ALA A 35 -24.44 -11.63 -35.16
CA ALA A 35 -24.74 -10.92 -33.91
C ALA A 35 -23.78 -11.35 -32.78
N LEU A 36 -23.54 -12.66 -32.65
CA LEU A 36 -22.58 -13.19 -31.69
C LEU A 36 -21.16 -12.65 -31.91
N SER A 37 -20.69 -12.66 -33.15
CA SER A 37 -19.34 -12.13 -33.47
C SER A 37 -19.22 -10.64 -33.13
N MET A 38 -20.25 -9.86 -33.42
CA MET A 38 -20.27 -8.43 -33.09
C MET A 38 -20.30 -8.20 -31.58
N THR A 39 -21.12 -8.98 -30.86
CA THR A 39 -21.20 -8.90 -29.39
C THR A 39 -19.87 -9.24 -28.73
N VAL A 40 -19.21 -10.32 -29.17
CA VAL A 40 -17.88 -10.70 -28.66
C VAL A 40 -16.86 -9.62 -28.94
N GLY A 41 -16.86 -9.02 -30.14
CA GLY A 41 -15.96 -7.93 -30.48
C GLY A 41 -16.12 -6.72 -29.56
N VAL A 42 -17.35 -6.28 -29.33
CA VAL A 42 -17.65 -5.16 -28.43
C VAL A 42 -17.27 -5.51 -26.98
N MET A 43 -17.59 -6.73 -26.54
CA MET A 43 -17.25 -7.20 -25.18
C MET A 43 -15.74 -7.20 -24.94
N CYS A 44 -14.94 -7.65 -25.90
CA CYS A 44 -13.48 -7.60 -25.81
C CYS A 44 -12.96 -6.16 -25.63
N ILE A 45 -13.49 -5.21 -26.39
CA ILE A 45 -13.09 -3.80 -26.28
C ILE A 45 -13.42 -3.25 -24.89
N VAL A 46 -14.63 -3.51 -24.38
CA VAL A 46 -15.06 -3.06 -23.05
C VAL A 46 -14.16 -3.66 -21.95
N VAL A 47 -13.86 -4.96 -22.04
CA VAL A 47 -12.96 -5.62 -21.08
C VAL A 47 -11.56 -5.02 -21.12
N LEU A 48 -10.99 -4.80 -22.30
CA LEU A 48 -9.66 -4.20 -22.43
C LEU A 48 -9.60 -2.79 -21.85
N ILE A 49 -10.61 -1.96 -22.09
CA ILE A 49 -10.68 -0.60 -21.53
C ILE A 49 -10.83 -0.68 -20.01
N SER A 50 -11.69 -1.56 -19.48
CA SER A 50 -11.89 -1.73 -18.04
C SER A 50 -10.63 -2.19 -17.33
N VAL A 51 -9.90 -3.15 -17.89
CA VAL A 51 -8.61 -3.62 -17.37
C VAL A 51 -7.58 -2.49 -17.41
N GLY A 52 -7.52 -1.73 -18.50
CA GLY A 52 -6.59 -0.60 -18.63
C GLY A 52 -6.82 0.48 -17.57
N ILE A 53 -8.08 0.86 -17.32
CA ILE A 53 -8.43 1.84 -16.29
C ILE A 53 -8.14 1.28 -14.89
N GLY A 54 -8.51 0.02 -14.63
CA GLY A 54 -8.25 -0.63 -13.33
C GLY A 54 -6.76 -0.73 -13.01
N TYR A 55 -5.95 -1.14 -13.98
CA TYR A 55 -4.50 -1.21 -13.83
C TYR A 55 -3.87 0.18 -13.60
N GLY A 56 -4.33 1.20 -14.33
CA GLY A 56 -3.85 2.58 -14.15
C GLY A 56 -4.09 3.09 -12.73
N ARG A 57 -5.29 2.90 -12.19
CA ARG A 57 -5.60 3.30 -10.79
C ARG A 57 -4.78 2.54 -9.76
N SER A 58 -4.67 1.22 -9.91
CA SER A 58 -3.88 0.40 -9.00
C SER A 58 -2.39 0.79 -9.03
N TYR A 59 -1.88 1.19 -10.19
CA TYR A 59 -0.52 1.68 -10.33
C TYR A 59 -0.33 3.03 -9.64
N GLU A 60 -1.26 3.98 -9.83
CA GLU A 60 -1.24 5.28 -9.15
C GLU A 60 -1.28 5.13 -7.62
N GLU A 61 -2.16 4.26 -7.11
CA GLU A 61 -2.23 3.94 -5.68
C GLU A 61 -0.94 3.31 -5.17
N SER A 62 -0.35 2.39 -5.92
CA SER A 62 0.93 1.75 -5.56
C SER A 62 2.07 2.76 -5.53
N VAL A 63 2.13 3.68 -6.48
CA VAL A 63 3.15 4.75 -6.50
C VAL A 63 2.91 5.73 -5.36
N ALA A 64 1.67 6.12 -5.10
CA ALA A 64 1.32 6.99 -3.97
C ALA A 64 1.67 6.35 -2.61
N SER A 65 1.48 5.04 -2.47
CA SER A 65 1.83 4.30 -1.25
C SER A 65 3.33 4.13 -1.02
N MET A 66 4.16 4.27 -2.06
CA MET A 66 5.62 4.26 -1.94
C MET A 66 6.19 5.53 -1.27
N GLY A 67 5.33 6.48 -0.91
CA GLY A 67 5.71 7.75 -0.29
C GLY A 67 6.03 8.83 -1.31
N SER A 68 6.68 9.90 -0.86
CA SER A 68 7.01 11.03 -1.73
C SER A 68 7.99 10.61 -2.83
N LEU A 69 7.66 10.86 -4.09
CA LEU A 69 8.55 10.64 -5.25
C LEU A 69 9.80 11.52 -5.21
N THR A 70 9.82 12.50 -4.34
CA THR A 70 10.94 13.41 -4.11
C THR A 70 11.86 12.99 -2.97
N LYS A 71 11.53 11.88 -2.28
CA LYS A 71 12.32 11.33 -1.19
C LYS A 71 13.60 10.69 -1.72
N ILE A 72 14.74 11.10 -1.15
CA ILE A 72 16.06 10.53 -1.46
C ILE A 72 16.58 9.88 -0.18
N ASP A 73 16.80 8.57 -0.22
CA ASP A 73 17.42 7.83 0.87
C ASP A 73 18.94 7.81 0.71
N VAL A 74 19.65 8.40 1.67
CA VAL A 74 21.11 8.44 1.69
C VAL A 74 21.60 7.42 2.70
N THR A 75 22.31 6.40 2.22
CA THR A 75 22.91 5.37 3.07
C THR A 75 24.42 5.52 3.14
N PRO A 76 25.06 5.20 4.30
CA PRO A 76 26.51 5.24 4.40
C PRO A 76 27.12 4.20 3.46
N GLN A 77 28.14 4.59 2.71
CA GLN A 77 28.87 3.67 1.86
C GLN A 77 29.74 2.75 2.74
N THR A 78 29.41 1.47 2.73
CA THR A 78 30.24 0.44 3.37
C THR A 78 31.54 0.30 2.59
N LYS A 79 32.68 0.28 3.30
CA LYS A 79 34.01 0.17 2.70
C LYS A 79 34.09 -1.03 1.75
N MET A 80 34.37 -0.78 0.50
CA MET A 80 34.72 -1.80 -0.46
C MET A 80 36.21 -2.15 -0.43
N ASN A 81 37.06 -1.25 0.08
CA ASN A 81 38.52 -1.42 0.24
C ASN A 81 39.03 -0.62 1.44
N ASP A 82 40.08 -1.12 2.11
CA ASP A 82 40.72 -0.53 3.29
C ASP A 82 41.25 0.91 3.13
N SER A 83 41.34 1.39 1.88
CA SER A 83 41.86 2.72 1.56
C SER A 83 40.80 3.82 1.45
N GLN A 84 39.51 3.50 1.50
CA GLN A 84 38.43 4.48 1.41
C GLN A 84 37.88 4.79 2.81
N LYS A 85 37.91 6.08 3.17
CA LYS A 85 37.25 6.56 4.39
C LYS A 85 35.73 6.35 4.22
N SER A 86 35.15 5.56 5.11
CA SER A 86 33.70 5.44 5.21
C SER A 86 33.09 6.83 5.42
N ALA A 87 32.17 7.23 4.59
CA ALA A 87 31.42 8.46 4.79
C ALA A 87 30.47 8.25 5.99
N LEU A 88 30.76 8.92 7.09
CA LEU A 88 29.90 8.90 8.26
C LEU A 88 28.76 9.89 8.07
N LEU A 89 27.52 9.39 8.17
CA LEU A 89 26.33 10.22 8.22
C LEU A 89 26.17 10.74 9.65
N ASN A 90 26.73 11.90 9.92
CA ASN A 90 26.67 12.59 11.20
C ASN A 90 25.95 13.94 11.04
N ASP A 91 25.78 14.69 12.13
CA ASP A 91 25.10 15.98 12.13
C ASP A 91 25.70 16.99 11.13
N LYS A 92 27.00 16.89 10.84
CA LYS A 92 27.64 17.73 9.81
C LYS A 92 27.13 17.37 8.42
N ALA A 93 26.93 16.08 8.13
CA ALA A 93 26.36 15.63 6.88
C ALA A 93 24.91 16.08 6.73
N VAL A 94 24.10 15.96 7.80
CA VAL A 94 22.71 16.46 7.83
C VAL A 94 22.67 17.96 7.51
N ASN A 95 23.52 18.75 8.18
CA ASN A 95 23.60 20.20 7.93
C ASN A 95 24.08 20.54 6.50
N SER A 96 24.97 19.74 5.94
CA SER A 96 25.42 19.92 4.55
C SER A 96 24.30 19.64 3.57
N PHE A 97 23.46 18.62 3.82
CA PHE A 97 22.31 18.30 2.97
C PHE A 97 21.22 19.37 3.05
N LYS A 98 20.97 19.93 4.24
CA LYS A 98 20.04 21.08 4.42
C LYS A 98 20.43 22.31 3.63
N GLY A 99 21.74 22.46 3.31
CA GLY A 99 22.27 23.60 2.53
C GLY A 99 22.19 23.41 1.01
N ILE A 100 21.71 22.29 0.51
CA ILE A 100 21.59 22.02 -0.93
C ILE A 100 20.32 22.69 -1.47
N ASP A 101 20.47 23.46 -2.55
CA ASP A 101 19.34 24.11 -3.21
C ASP A 101 18.34 23.07 -3.73
N GLY A 102 17.04 23.28 -3.43
CA GLY A 102 15.97 22.33 -3.77
C GLY A 102 15.71 21.24 -2.73
N VAL A 103 16.47 21.18 -1.63
CA VAL A 103 16.18 20.28 -0.49
C VAL A 103 15.24 21.00 0.48
N GLU A 104 14.06 20.46 0.67
CA GLU A 104 13.02 21.03 1.54
C GLU A 104 13.19 20.59 3.01
N ALA A 105 13.46 19.32 3.24
CA ALA A 105 13.65 18.75 4.57
C ALA A 105 14.70 17.64 4.55
N VAL A 106 15.43 17.51 5.65
CA VAL A 106 16.40 16.43 5.88
C VAL A 106 16.17 15.89 7.28
N THR A 107 15.92 14.59 7.39
CA THR A 107 15.80 13.90 8.67
C THR A 107 16.86 12.81 8.81
N PRO A 108 17.60 12.76 9.92
CA PRO A 108 18.38 11.58 10.25
C PRO A 108 17.44 10.43 10.59
N VAL A 109 17.77 9.23 10.13
CA VAL A 109 16.98 8.03 10.44
C VAL A 109 17.88 7.04 11.14
N GLU A 110 17.56 6.73 12.40
CA GLU A 110 18.16 5.62 13.13
C GLU A 110 17.27 4.40 13.05
N GLN A 111 17.85 3.27 12.68
CA GLN A 111 17.13 2.00 12.59
C GLN A 111 17.61 1.05 13.70
N SER A 112 16.66 0.49 14.42
CA SER A 112 16.89 -0.54 15.43
C SER A 112 15.85 -1.64 15.33
N THR A 113 16.11 -2.77 15.97
CA THR A 113 15.11 -3.83 16.14
C THR A 113 14.64 -3.82 17.59
N GLY A 114 13.33 -3.80 17.77
CA GLY A 114 12.72 -3.86 19.08
C GLY A 114 11.77 -5.04 19.19
N TYR A 115 11.53 -5.45 20.43
CA TYR A 115 10.59 -6.50 20.80
C TYR A 115 9.42 -5.84 21.52
N LEU A 116 8.23 -6.05 21.00
CA LEU A 116 6.99 -5.53 21.55
C LEU A 116 6.23 -6.67 22.19
N LYS A 117 5.87 -6.52 23.46
CA LYS A 117 5.11 -7.54 24.21
C LYS A 117 3.77 -6.97 24.65
N SER A 118 2.70 -7.70 24.32
CA SER A 118 1.35 -7.45 24.83
C SER A 118 0.78 -8.77 25.39
N GLY A 119 0.61 -8.83 26.70
CA GLY A 119 0.23 -10.08 27.38
C GLY A 119 1.24 -11.22 27.12
N ASN A 120 0.76 -12.29 26.46
CA ASN A 120 1.59 -13.43 26.08
C ASN A 120 2.17 -13.34 24.69
N TYR A 121 1.76 -12.33 23.89
CA TYR A 121 2.14 -12.20 22.50
C TYR A 121 3.35 -11.29 22.36
N ILE A 122 4.23 -11.61 21.42
CA ILE A 122 5.45 -10.87 21.11
C ILE A 122 5.47 -10.57 19.62
N ALA A 123 5.82 -9.33 19.28
CA ALA A 123 6.14 -8.92 17.92
C ALA A 123 7.59 -8.44 17.84
N ILE A 124 8.26 -8.79 16.74
CA ILE A 124 9.58 -8.29 16.40
C ILE A 124 9.39 -7.17 15.39
N ALA A 125 9.70 -5.95 15.78
CA ALA A 125 9.48 -4.79 14.94
C ALA A 125 10.78 -4.05 14.62
N LYS A 126 10.86 -3.51 13.41
CA LYS A 126 11.88 -2.53 13.05
C LYS A 126 11.43 -1.16 13.52
N LEU A 127 12.25 -0.53 14.31
CA LEU A 127 12.03 0.80 14.83
C LEU A 127 12.84 1.81 14.03
N TYR A 128 12.20 2.90 13.66
CA TYR A 128 12.82 4.02 12.96
C TYR A 128 12.70 5.27 13.84
N GLY A 129 13.83 5.76 14.32
CA GLY A 129 13.90 7.05 14.98
C GLY A 129 14.06 8.15 13.93
N ILE A 130 13.17 9.13 13.96
CA ILE A 130 13.16 10.28 13.04
C ILE A 130 12.99 11.58 13.82
N ASP A 131 13.35 12.69 13.19
CA ASP A 131 13.03 14.03 13.70
C ASP A 131 11.56 14.34 13.40
N LEU A 132 10.74 14.44 14.46
CA LEU A 132 9.30 14.69 14.34
C LEU A 132 8.98 16.03 13.68
N SER A 133 9.86 17.02 13.79
CA SER A 133 9.68 18.31 13.13
C SER A 133 9.63 18.22 11.60
N THR A 134 10.19 17.14 11.03
CA THR A 134 10.24 16.89 9.60
C THR A 134 9.20 15.86 9.12
N ALA A 135 8.47 15.24 10.03
CA ALA A 135 7.55 14.13 9.73
C ALA A 135 6.49 14.50 8.68
N GLU A 136 5.96 15.72 8.74
CA GLU A 136 4.96 16.22 7.78
C GLU A 136 5.53 16.32 6.35
N SER A 137 6.79 16.79 6.22
CA SER A 137 7.47 16.88 4.92
C SER A 137 7.70 15.49 4.28
N PHE A 138 7.76 14.45 5.10
CA PHE A 138 7.88 13.06 4.65
C PHE A 138 6.53 12.33 4.57
N LEU A 139 5.41 13.04 4.67
CA LEU A 139 4.03 12.51 4.61
C LEU A 139 3.74 11.46 5.70
N LEU A 140 4.43 11.55 6.83
CA LEU A 140 4.21 10.69 7.98
C LEU A 140 3.11 11.30 8.86
N THR A 141 1.87 11.03 8.50
CA THR A 141 0.69 11.49 9.25
C THR A 141 -0.07 10.29 9.79
N PRO A 142 -0.52 10.30 11.05
CA PRO A 142 -1.32 9.21 11.59
C PRO A 142 -2.69 9.18 10.92
N VAL A 143 -3.18 7.99 10.58
CA VAL A 143 -4.54 7.75 10.09
C VAL A 143 -5.52 7.72 11.27
N GLU A 144 -5.06 7.15 12.38
CA GLU A 144 -5.78 7.08 13.66
C GLU A 144 -4.87 7.56 14.78
N GLY A 145 -5.46 8.20 15.80
CA GLY A 145 -4.73 8.75 16.94
C GLY A 145 -4.15 10.14 16.67
N THR A 146 -3.10 10.47 17.37
CA THR A 146 -2.42 11.78 17.31
C THR A 146 -0.95 11.59 17.02
N MET A 147 -0.31 12.63 16.48
CA MET A 147 1.13 12.65 16.28
C MET A 147 1.84 12.53 17.63
N PRO A 148 2.88 11.71 17.77
CA PRO A 148 3.69 11.65 18.98
C PRO A 148 4.25 13.03 19.32
N GLU A 149 4.35 13.33 20.61
CA GLU A 149 4.99 14.57 21.07
C GLU A 149 6.46 14.34 21.41
N GLU A 150 7.30 15.31 21.07
CA GLU A 150 8.71 15.30 21.46
C GLU A 150 8.86 15.43 22.96
N GLY A 151 9.76 14.64 23.55
CA GLY A 151 10.17 14.76 24.93
C GLY A 151 10.46 13.42 25.60
N LEU A 152 11.24 13.50 26.70
CA LEU A 152 11.47 12.36 27.57
C LEU A 152 10.21 12.13 28.42
N ARG A 153 9.36 11.23 27.98
CA ARG A 153 8.18 10.79 28.73
C ARG A 153 8.42 9.44 29.39
N LEU A 154 7.72 9.22 30.49
CA LEU A 154 7.76 7.93 31.21
C LEU A 154 7.19 6.79 30.30
N HIS A 155 6.31 7.15 29.40
CA HIS A 155 5.70 6.28 28.39
C HIS A 155 5.94 6.92 27.03
N PRO A 156 6.95 6.46 26.27
CA PRO A 156 7.21 6.97 24.92
C PRO A 156 6.04 6.63 23.98
N GLU A 157 5.65 7.60 23.18
CA GLU A 157 4.63 7.43 22.15
C GLU A 157 5.29 6.95 20.87
N LEU A 158 4.65 6.02 20.18
CA LEU A 158 5.14 5.44 18.93
C LEU A 158 4.05 5.51 17.86
N MET A 159 4.44 5.85 16.65
CA MET A 159 3.61 5.64 15.49
C MET A 159 3.84 4.23 14.96
N VAL A 160 2.77 3.49 14.71
CA VAL A 160 2.82 2.10 14.26
C VAL A 160 2.10 1.93 12.93
N THR A 161 2.51 0.97 12.14
CA THR A 161 1.79 0.57 10.93
C THR A 161 0.64 -0.36 11.29
N ASP A 162 -0.39 -0.42 10.46
CA ASP A 162 -1.54 -1.33 10.62
C ASP A 162 -1.14 -2.82 10.62
N ASP A 163 -0.07 -3.16 9.89
CA ASP A 163 0.47 -4.52 9.86
C ASP A 163 1.08 -4.97 11.19
N LEU A 164 1.39 -4.05 12.11
CA LEU A 164 1.94 -4.42 13.42
C LEU A 164 0.99 -5.32 14.20
N ALA A 165 -0.31 -5.07 14.13
CA ALA A 165 -1.31 -5.90 14.81
C ALA A 165 -1.23 -7.39 14.41
N LYS A 166 -0.91 -7.67 13.15
CA LYS A 166 -0.75 -9.02 12.59
C LYS A 166 0.63 -9.64 12.86
N SER A 167 1.58 -8.84 13.30
CA SER A 167 2.97 -9.30 13.55
C SER A 167 3.15 -9.93 14.92
N PHE A 168 2.12 -9.90 15.78
CA PHE A 168 2.17 -10.54 17.08
C PHE A 168 2.00 -12.05 16.97
N ALA A 169 2.83 -12.80 17.71
CA ALA A 169 2.81 -14.25 17.75
C ALA A 169 2.98 -14.75 19.17
N ASP A 170 2.51 -15.98 19.46
CA ASP A 170 2.69 -16.63 20.77
C ASP A 170 3.98 -17.46 20.77
N PRO A 171 5.03 -17.04 21.50
CA PRO A 171 6.27 -17.80 21.57
C PRO A 171 6.12 -19.16 22.23
N ASN A 172 5.08 -19.37 23.06
CA ASN A 172 4.82 -20.65 23.72
C ASN A 172 4.09 -21.65 22.79
N ARG A 173 3.56 -21.17 21.67
CA ARG A 173 2.87 -21.96 20.66
C ARG A 173 3.65 -22.00 19.33
N ASN A 174 4.95 -22.17 19.42
CA ASN A 174 5.82 -22.23 18.23
C ASN A 174 5.68 -21.00 17.28
N TRP A 175 5.51 -19.81 17.86
CA TRP A 175 5.32 -18.56 17.10
C TRP A 175 4.08 -18.58 16.20
N GLU A 176 3.00 -19.18 16.67
CA GLU A 176 1.71 -19.11 16.00
C GLU A 176 1.18 -17.67 16.04
N ASP A 177 0.67 -17.20 14.90
CA ASP A 177 0.15 -15.83 14.76
C ASP A 177 -0.98 -15.58 15.77
N ALA A 178 -0.97 -14.42 16.38
CA ALA A 178 -1.97 -13.98 17.36
C ALA A 178 -3.25 -13.51 16.66
N VAL A 179 -3.96 -14.45 16.04
CA VAL A 179 -5.23 -14.19 15.33
C VAL A 179 -6.36 -15.06 15.90
N ASP A 180 -7.59 -14.58 15.75
CA ASP A 180 -8.78 -15.37 16.10
C ASP A 180 -9.16 -16.36 14.98
N ALA A 181 -10.26 -17.10 15.16
CA ALA A 181 -10.74 -18.08 14.18
C ALA A 181 -11.16 -17.44 12.85
N ASP A 182 -11.45 -16.15 12.84
CA ASP A 182 -11.85 -15.37 11.67
C ASP A 182 -10.66 -14.65 11.02
N GLY A 183 -9.45 -14.77 11.59
CA GLY A 183 -8.21 -14.17 11.09
C GLY A 183 -7.97 -12.73 11.54
N ASN A 184 -8.74 -12.22 12.52
CA ASN A 184 -8.52 -10.88 13.07
C ASN A 184 -7.42 -10.93 14.14
N PRO A 185 -6.57 -9.88 14.23
CA PRO A 185 -5.53 -9.83 15.24
C PRO A 185 -6.11 -9.77 16.66
N LEU A 186 -5.52 -10.55 17.58
CA LEU A 186 -5.90 -10.56 18.99
C LEU A 186 -5.30 -9.40 19.78
N VAL A 187 -4.29 -8.73 19.24
CA VAL A 187 -3.63 -7.56 19.83
C VAL A 187 -3.97 -6.34 19.00
N ASP A 188 -4.61 -5.36 19.63
CA ASP A 188 -4.80 -4.05 19.05
C ASP A 188 -3.72 -3.09 19.59
N PRO A 189 -2.79 -2.62 18.73
CA PRO A 189 -1.70 -1.76 19.17
C PRO A 189 -2.13 -0.40 19.73
N LEU A 190 -3.34 0.08 19.41
CA LEU A 190 -3.83 1.38 19.86
C LEU A 190 -4.46 1.31 21.25
N SER A 191 -5.07 0.18 21.61
CA SER A 191 -5.79 0.03 22.87
C SER A 191 -5.09 -0.87 23.88
N SER A 192 -4.22 -1.77 23.43
CA SER A 192 -3.54 -2.73 24.29
C SER A 192 -2.27 -2.15 24.92
N PRO A 193 -1.98 -2.45 26.20
CA PRO A 193 -0.71 -2.06 26.79
C PRO A 193 0.44 -2.83 26.15
N ILE A 194 1.38 -2.10 25.55
CA ILE A 194 2.54 -2.68 24.87
C ILE A 194 3.81 -2.30 25.63
N LYS A 195 4.64 -3.29 25.92
CA LYS A 195 5.97 -3.10 26.49
C LYS A 195 7.01 -3.23 25.38
N LEU A 196 7.82 -2.19 25.19
CA LEU A 196 8.94 -2.18 24.25
C LEU A 196 10.24 -2.52 24.99
N THR A 197 11.04 -3.40 24.43
CA THR A 197 12.42 -3.66 24.87
C THR A 197 13.34 -3.91 23.67
N PHE A 198 14.61 -3.67 23.86
CA PHE A 198 15.65 -3.96 22.86
C PHE A 198 16.36 -5.29 23.11
N ASP A 199 16.08 -5.94 24.24
CA ASP A 199 16.64 -7.24 24.61
C ASP A 199 15.52 -8.27 24.80
N TYR A 200 15.56 -9.33 23.99
CA TYR A 200 14.59 -10.43 24.05
C TYR A 200 14.57 -11.13 25.44
N ASN A 201 15.73 -11.29 26.07
CA ASN A 201 15.82 -11.98 27.35
C ASN A 201 15.08 -11.22 28.48
N THR A 202 15.01 -9.91 28.38
CA THR A 202 14.27 -9.07 29.34
C THR A 202 12.76 -9.31 29.28
N LEU A 203 12.22 -9.79 28.16
CA LEU A 203 10.80 -10.13 28.02
C LEU A 203 10.41 -11.36 28.82
N ASN A 204 11.32 -12.30 29.00
CA ASN A 204 11.11 -13.54 29.74
C ASN A 204 11.42 -13.42 31.24
N GLY A 205 11.76 -12.20 31.71
CA GLY A 205 12.08 -11.97 33.12
C GLY A 205 13.50 -12.37 33.51
N GLU A 206 14.32 -12.78 32.55
CA GLU A 206 15.76 -12.93 32.76
C GLU A 206 16.39 -11.53 32.64
N GLN A 207 16.68 -10.94 33.79
CA GLN A 207 17.55 -9.76 33.82
C GLN A 207 18.93 -10.18 33.31
N THR A 208 19.27 -9.79 32.09
CA THR A 208 20.68 -9.77 31.68
C THR A 208 21.38 -8.82 32.61
N ALA A 209 22.19 -9.39 33.50
CA ALA A 209 23.10 -8.60 34.34
C ALA A 209 23.87 -7.69 33.39
N ASP A 210 23.75 -6.37 33.59
CA ASP A 210 24.57 -5.39 32.92
C ASP A 210 26.02 -5.87 32.98
N LYS A 211 26.56 -6.29 31.86
CA LYS A 211 27.98 -6.36 31.68
C LYS A 211 28.45 -4.90 31.58
N GLU A 212 28.67 -4.29 32.72
CA GLU A 212 29.64 -3.22 32.83
C GLU A 212 30.96 -3.75 32.25
N GLY A 213 31.13 -3.54 30.99
CA GLY A 213 32.36 -3.77 30.28
C GLY A 213 32.97 -2.46 29.91
N ARG A 214 33.95 -2.08 30.69
CA ARG A 214 34.97 -1.05 30.47
C ARG A 214 35.14 -0.62 29.00
#